data_faaeb3b4608b55d903679b46e60836a8
#
_entry.id   faaeb3b4608b55d903679b46e60836a8
#
_cell.length_a   1.000
_cell.length_b   1.000
_cell.length_c   1.000
_cell.angle_alpha   90.00
_cell.angle_beta   90.00
_cell.angle_gamma   90.00
#
_symmetry.space_group_name_H-M   'P 1'
#
loop_
_entity.id
_entity.type
_entity.pdbx_description
1 polymer ?
#
loop_
_entity_poly.entity_id
_entity_poly.type
_entity_poly.pdbx_seq_one_letter_code
_entity_poly.pdbx_strand_id
1 'polypeptide(L)'
;KQSNVNTVRTSHYPRQPKMYAMFDYYGLYCMDEADVECHGNQGLTSDTSWSSMFVDRNVRMVLRDRNHPSVIFWSTGNECGNGSNLRDAYEAIKRLDDRMVHYEAGSATSGYSDMFSNMYPTVSQVSGYSRGNNGMPYFICEYAHAMGQAVGNLQEYWDVIESSTGIIGGCIWDWVDTSIYDPQKLLAGQKQDDRGFHYFTSGYDYNSPSGINFGFQGNFMNNGIITTDRARTAKLAEVKKVYQYADFESLDGKTLTVKNKYNFTDLSEFDLTYTVLHDGRLVENGSTPMTAVAPGQTGTVEVPYTTDCNAEGEYTIMVGLSLRDDASWADAGYTPAEEQFILKERADKLPDVTGGGSVTSGNNTVSGTTADGKTFEIRFGSDGQMSSWTFDGQQLIAAGPDFNCFRDIDNDRSSDLQ
;
A
#
# COMPACT_ATOMS: atom_id res chain seq x y z
N LYS A 1 -1.06 -13.40 1.43
CA LYS A 1 -2.48 -13.81 1.31
C LYS A 1 -3.38 -13.01 2.25
N GLN A 2 -3.08 -12.94 3.54
CA GLN A 2 -3.90 -12.18 4.51
C GLN A 2 -4.05 -10.70 4.15
N SER A 3 -3.13 -10.14 3.38
CA SER A 3 -3.19 -8.74 2.91
C SER A 3 -3.61 -8.63 1.43
N ASN A 4 -4.30 -9.65 0.92
CA ASN A 4 -4.82 -9.75 -0.45
C ASN A 4 -3.74 -9.71 -1.56
N VAL A 5 -2.46 -9.77 -1.22
CA VAL A 5 -1.38 -9.91 -2.21
C VAL A 5 -1.45 -11.27 -2.87
N ASN A 6 -1.39 -11.31 -4.20
CA ASN A 6 -1.45 -12.55 -4.98
C ASN A 6 -0.17 -12.86 -5.75
N THR A 7 0.74 -11.90 -5.93
CA THR A 7 1.93 -12.05 -6.76
C THR A 7 3.16 -11.52 -6.03
N VAL A 8 4.28 -12.20 -6.19
CA VAL A 8 5.60 -11.80 -5.69
C VAL A 8 6.57 -11.73 -6.86
N ARG A 9 7.30 -10.62 -7.00
CA ARG A 9 8.50 -10.54 -7.80
C ARG A 9 9.71 -10.80 -6.91
N THR A 10 10.59 -11.69 -7.32
CA THR A 10 11.76 -12.07 -6.51
C THR A 10 12.93 -11.10 -6.69
N SER A 11 12.64 -9.81 -6.69
CA SER A 11 13.63 -8.74 -6.89
C SER A 11 14.83 -8.87 -5.94
N HIS A 12 16.09 -8.88 -6.35
CA HIS A 12 16.55 -8.93 -7.76
C HIS A 12 17.40 -10.18 -7.96
N TYR A 13 16.92 -11.32 -7.45
CA TYR A 13 17.59 -12.62 -7.54
C TYR A 13 16.65 -13.76 -7.11
N PRO A 14 16.86 -14.99 -7.59
CA PRO A 14 16.07 -16.13 -7.19
C PRO A 14 16.18 -16.42 -5.69
N ARG A 15 15.07 -16.74 -5.07
CA ARG A 15 14.99 -16.99 -3.62
C ARG A 15 15.39 -18.45 -3.26
N GLN A 16 15.36 -18.74 -1.98
CA GLN A 16 15.55 -20.12 -1.50
C GLN A 16 14.49 -21.05 -2.09
N PRO A 17 14.83 -22.29 -2.48
CA PRO A 17 13.87 -23.25 -3.05
C PRO A 17 12.62 -23.45 -2.19
N LYS A 18 12.75 -23.38 -0.87
CA LYS A 18 11.61 -23.48 0.06
C LYS A 18 10.57 -22.38 -0.17
N MET A 19 10.96 -21.19 -0.60
CA MET A 19 9.99 -20.11 -0.84
C MET A 19 9.07 -20.43 -2.01
N TYR A 20 9.58 -21.02 -3.08
CA TYR A 20 8.75 -21.43 -4.22
C TYR A 20 7.76 -22.52 -3.83
N ALA A 21 8.18 -23.51 -3.04
CA ALA A 21 7.27 -24.49 -2.46
C ALA A 21 6.19 -23.85 -1.58
N MET A 22 6.52 -22.77 -0.86
CA MET A 22 5.55 -21.99 -0.09
C MET A 22 4.62 -21.18 -1.01
N PHE A 23 5.12 -20.60 -2.10
CA PHE A 23 4.26 -19.94 -3.09
C PHE A 23 3.27 -20.90 -3.70
N ASP A 24 3.72 -22.14 -4.07
CA ASP A 24 2.84 -23.19 -4.56
C ASP A 24 1.77 -23.55 -3.52
N TYR A 25 2.17 -23.76 -2.27
CA TYR A 25 1.28 -24.19 -1.19
C TYR A 25 0.23 -23.13 -0.83
N TYR A 26 0.64 -21.85 -0.74
CA TYR A 26 -0.26 -20.76 -0.40
C TYR A 26 -1.00 -20.16 -1.62
N GLY A 27 -0.71 -20.63 -2.82
CA GLY A 27 -1.33 -20.14 -4.04
C GLY A 27 -0.96 -18.67 -4.35
N LEU A 28 0.32 -18.34 -4.23
CA LEU A 28 0.87 -17.06 -4.67
C LEU A 28 1.49 -17.24 -6.06
N TYR A 29 1.23 -16.30 -6.96
CA TYR A 29 1.97 -16.23 -8.22
C TYR A 29 3.37 -15.67 -8.00
N CYS A 30 4.29 -16.03 -8.89
CA CYS A 30 5.68 -15.59 -8.81
C CYS A 30 6.16 -15.12 -10.19
N MET A 31 6.75 -13.93 -10.21
CA MET A 31 7.68 -13.50 -11.24
C MET A 31 9.08 -13.78 -10.70
N ASP A 32 9.72 -14.81 -11.25
CA ASP A 32 11.06 -15.22 -10.82
C ASP A 32 12.12 -14.44 -11.59
N GLU A 33 12.99 -13.73 -10.86
CA GLU A 33 13.98 -12.83 -11.45
C GLU A 33 15.39 -13.36 -11.30
N ALA A 34 16.13 -13.32 -12.40
CA ALA A 34 17.53 -13.73 -12.41
C ALA A 34 18.41 -12.74 -11.65
N ASP A 35 19.46 -13.27 -11.04
CA ASP A 35 20.51 -12.48 -10.37
C ASP A 35 21.37 -11.71 -11.39
N VAL A 36 20.72 -10.75 -12.07
CA VAL A 36 21.33 -9.85 -13.07
C VAL A 36 20.91 -8.44 -12.73
N GLU A 37 21.77 -7.79 -11.96
CA GLU A 37 21.63 -6.39 -11.53
C GLU A 37 22.96 -5.69 -11.79
N CYS A 38 22.98 -4.71 -12.69
CA CYS A 38 24.20 -3.96 -12.99
C CYS A 38 23.95 -2.45 -13.11
N HIS A 39 23.06 -1.91 -12.28
CA HIS A 39 22.64 -0.51 -12.25
C HIS A 39 23.85 0.46 -12.24
N GLY A 40 24.87 0.16 -11.43
CA GLY A 40 26.09 0.97 -11.35
C GLY A 40 27.03 0.88 -12.56
N ASN A 41 26.84 -0.10 -13.45
CA ASN A 41 27.65 -0.28 -14.66
C ASN A 41 26.84 -0.94 -15.79
N GLN A 42 25.92 -0.20 -16.37
CA GLN A 42 25.04 -0.69 -17.43
C GLN A 42 25.77 -1.08 -18.73
N GLY A 43 27.02 -0.66 -18.90
CA GLY A 43 27.84 -1.06 -20.04
C GLY A 43 28.05 -2.57 -20.16
N LEU A 44 27.94 -3.31 -19.05
CA LEU A 44 28.08 -4.77 -19.03
C LEU A 44 27.04 -5.48 -19.93
N THR A 45 25.87 -4.89 -20.13
CA THR A 45 24.83 -5.49 -21.00
C THR A 45 25.19 -5.52 -22.47
N SER A 46 26.12 -4.67 -22.92
CA SER A 46 26.60 -4.57 -24.29
C SER A 46 27.99 -5.16 -24.46
N ASP A 47 28.71 -5.45 -23.40
CA ASP A 47 30.01 -6.11 -23.43
C ASP A 47 29.82 -7.62 -23.63
N THR A 48 30.05 -8.11 -24.85
CA THR A 48 29.83 -9.52 -25.23
C THR A 48 30.69 -10.50 -24.45
N SER A 49 31.80 -10.05 -23.81
CA SER A 49 32.59 -10.91 -22.92
C SER A 49 31.80 -11.37 -21.67
N TRP A 50 30.74 -10.67 -21.33
CA TRP A 50 29.82 -10.99 -20.21
C TRP A 50 28.58 -11.79 -20.62
N SER A 51 28.33 -11.99 -21.95
CA SER A 51 27.10 -12.68 -22.41
C SER A 51 26.89 -14.03 -21.73
N SER A 52 27.96 -14.83 -21.59
CA SER A 52 27.86 -16.14 -20.93
C SER A 52 27.37 -16.07 -19.48
N MET A 53 27.70 -15.01 -18.75
CA MET A 53 27.26 -14.82 -17.37
C MET A 53 25.77 -14.44 -17.30
N PHE A 54 25.31 -13.57 -18.19
CA PHE A 54 23.89 -13.23 -18.30
C PHE A 54 23.05 -14.47 -18.63
N VAL A 55 23.50 -15.25 -19.64
CA VAL A 55 22.82 -16.49 -20.04
C VAL A 55 22.84 -17.54 -18.92
N ASP A 56 23.98 -17.79 -18.29
CA ASP A 56 24.11 -18.83 -17.24
C ASP A 56 23.18 -18.56 -16.07
N ARG A 57 23.12 -17.33 -15.55
CA ARG A 57 22.24 -16.97 -14.43
C ARG A 57 20.77 -17.19 -14.77
N ASN A 58 20.33 -16.77 -15.95
CA ASN A 58 18.97 -16.95 -16.41
C ASN A 58 18.62 -18.42 -16.66
N VAL A 59 19.49 -19.18 -17.30
CA VAL A 59 19.29 -20.61 -17.55
C VAL A 59 19.21 -21.40 -16.25
N ARG A 60 20.08 -21.13 -15.28
CA ARG A 60 20.05 -21.80 -13.95
C ARG A 60 18.75 -21.53 -13.21
N MET A 61 18.26 -20.29 -13.22
CA MET A 61 16.98 -19.94 -12.63
C MET A 61 15.86 -20.79 -13.24
N VAL A 62 15.72 -20.78 -14.56
CA VAL A 62 14.66 -21.52 -15.24
C VAL A 62 14.76 -23.02 -15.01
N LEU A 63 15.95 -23.62 -15.11
CA LEU A 63 16.14 -25.07 -14.91
C LEU A 63 15.82 -25.50 -13.47
N ARG A 64 16.09 -24.64 -12.49
CA ARG A 64 15.79 -24.90 -11.08
C ARG A 64 14.29 -24.80 -10.81
N ASP A 65 13.61 -23.75 -11.31
CA ASP A 65 12.31 -23.33 -10.79
C ASP A 65 11.14 -23.58 -11.75
N ARG A 66 11.36 -24.02 -12.99
CA ARG A 66 10.31 -24.22 -14.01
C ARG A 66 9.22 -25.24 -13.60
N ASN A 67 9.49 -26.10 -12.65
CA ASN A 67 8.50 -27.08 -12.18
C ASN A 67 7.58 -26.54 -11.05
N HIS A 68 7.78 -25.28 -10.62
CA HIS A 68 6.88 -24.65 -9.67
C HIS A 68 5.70 -24.02 -10.42
N PRO A 69 4.45 -24.43 -10.17
CA PRO A 69 3.27 -23.87 -10.81
C PRO A 69 3.00 -22.41 -10.41
N SER A 70 3.53 -21.97 -9.29
CA SER A 70 3.48 -20.58 -8.83
C SER A 70 4.25 -19.62 -9.77
N VAL A 71 5.33 -20.08 -10.40
CA VAL A 71 6.09 -19.26 -11.33
C VAL A 71 5.31 -19.11 -12.62
N ILE A 72 4.83 -17.90 -12.90
CA ILE A 72 4.04 -17.58 -14.10
C ILE A 72 4.80 -16.69 -15.09
N PHE A 73 5.82 -15.98 -14.62
CA PHE A 73 6.67 -15.11 -15.42
C PHE A 73 8.14 -15.32 -15.04
N TRP A 74 9.01 -15.14 -16.04
CA TRP A 74 10.46 -15.03 -15.86
C TRP A 74 10.87 -13.57 -15.99
N SER A 75 11.88 -13.13 -15.24
CA SER A 75 12.48 -11.81 -15.40
C SER A 75 13.98 -11.95 -15.61
N THR A 76 14.51 -11.34 -16.69
CA THR A 76 15.92 -11.49 -17.06
C THR A 76 16.87 -10.70 -16.19
N GLY A 77 16.36 -9.77 -15.39
CA GLY A 77 17.16 -8.94 -14.48
C GLY A 77 16.54 -7.57 -14.25
N ASN A 78 17.31 -6.68 -13.64
CA ASN A 78 16.86 -5.37 -13.21
C ASN A 78 17.89 -4.27 -13.51
N GLU A 79 17.43 -3.11 -13.96
CA GLU A 79 18.16 -1.83 -14.10
C GLU A 79 19.54 -1.93 -14.78
N CYS A 80 19.71 -2.87 -15.67
CA CYS A 80 20.97 -3.08 -16.41
C CYS A 80 21.10 -2.24 -17.67
N GLY A 81 20.14 -1.37 -17.99
CA GLY A 81 20.09 -0.65 -19.26
C GLY A 81 19.72 -1.57 -20.43
N ASN A 82 20.21 -1.26 -21.63
CA ASN A 82 19.86 -1.97 -22.86
C ASN A 82 21.12 -2.56 -23.55
N GLY A 83 21.10 -3.85 -23.87
CA GLY A 83 22.24 -4.45 -24.56
C GLY A 83 22.00 -5.87 -25.09
N SER A 84 22.91 -6.35 -25.91
CA SER A 84 22.83 -7.66 -26.58
C SER A 84 22.75 -8.82 -25.60
N ASN A 85 23.39 -8.72 -24.42
CA ASN A 85 23.46 -9.81 -23.46
C ASN A 85 22.08 -10.12 -22.83
N LEU A 86 21.21 -9.11 -22.71
CA LEU A 86 19.81 -9.32 -22.29
C LEU A 86 19.00 -10.07 -23.36
N ARG A 87 19.26 -9.80 -24.64
CA ARG A 87 18.65 -10.56 -25.76
C ARG A 87 19.09 -12.02 -25.70
N ASP A 88 20.39 -12.27 -25.54
CA ASP A 88 20.94 -13.62 -25.45
C ASP A 88 20.30 -14.39 -24.30
N ALA A 89 20.10 -13.73 -23.12
CA ALA A 89 19.43 -14.29 -21.97
C ALA A 89 17.94 -14.58 -22.25
N TYR A 90 17.21 -13.62 -22.83
CA TYR A 90 15.82 -13.81 -23.23
C TYR A 90 15.65 -15.00 -24.18
N GLU A 91 16.45 -15.09 -25.25
CA GLU A 91 16.41 -16.20 -26.17
C GLU A 91 16.77 -17.53 -25.54
N ALA A 92 17.68 -17.53 -24.55
CA ALA A 92 18.02 -18.73 -23.80
C ALA A 92 16.86 -19.22 -22.95
N ILE A 93 16.13 -18.33 -22.27
CA ILE A 93 14.89 -18.67 -21.54
C ILE A 93 13.87 -19.26 -22.53
N LYS A 94 13.58 -18.56 -23.62
CA LYS A 94 12.54 -18.98 -24.59
C LYS A 94 12.84 -20.33 -25.26
N ARG A 95 14.08 -20.79 -25.27
CA ARG A 95 14.43 -22.16 -25.69
C ARG A 95 14.11 -23.22 -24.64
N LEU A 96 13.95 -22.86 -23.38
CA LEU A 96 13.74 -23.80 -22.25
C LEU A 96 12.29 -23.83 -21.76
N ASP A 97 11.58 -22.70 -21.91
CA ASP A 97 10.25 -22.50 -21.34
C ASP A 97 9.48 -21.44 -22.15
N ASP A 98 8.18 -21.62 -22.31
CA ASP A 98 7.33 -20.76 -23.14
C ASP A 98 6.62 -19.64 -22.35
N ARG A 99 6.76 -19.59 -21.01
CA ARG A 99 6.22 -18.52 -20.18
C ARG A 99 6.70 -17.16 -20.64
N MET A 100 5.92 -16.13 -20.34
CA MET A 100 6.27 -14.74 -20.66
C MET A 100 7.52 -14.32 -19.90
N VAL A 101 8.36 -13.56 -20.59
CA VAL A 101 9.61 -13.03 -20.05
C VAL A 101 9.48 -11.53 -19.87
N HIS A 102 9.80 -11.06 -18.71
CA HIS A 102 9.87 -9.67 -18.31
C HIS A 102 11.32 -9.17 -18.32
N TYR A 103 11.47 -7.90 -18.60
CA TYR A 103 12.65 -7.12 -18.25
C TYR A 103 12.21 -5.69 -17.92
N GLU A 104 12.76 -5.14 -16.86
CA GLU A 104 12.59 -3.72 -16.52
C GLU A 104 13.41 -2.84 -17.48
N ALA A 105 13.04 -1.58 -17.57
CA ALA A 105 13.53 -0.49 -18.41
C ALA A 105 12.82 -0.31 -19.75
N GLY A 106 11.55 -0.68 -19.81
CA GLY A 106 10.70 -0.35 -20.98
C GLY A 106 11.19 -0.98 -22.29
N SER A 107 11.85 -2.09 -22.19
CA SER A 107 12.62 -2.69 -23.28
C SER A 107 11.80 -3.52 -24.25
N ALA A 108 10.46 -3.50 -24.12
CA ALA A 108 9.56 -4.17 -25.04
C ALA A 108 9.81 -3.84 -26.51
N THR A 109 10.31 -2.63 -26.79
CA THR A 109 10.71 -2.21 -28.14
C THR A 109 12.02 -2.81 -28.63
N SER A 110 12.84 -3.38 -27.74
CA SER A 110 14.15 -3.97 -28.07
C SER A 110 14.08 -5.46 -28.41
N GLY A 111 12.91 -6.09 -28.29
CA GLY A 111 12.68 -7.48 -28.70
C GLY A 111 13.26 -8.52 -27.74
N TYR A 112 13.37 -8.21 -26.43
CA TYR A 112 13.79 -9.14 -25.38
C TYR A 112 12.95 -9.05 -24.10
N SER A 113 11.68 -8.64 -24.24
CA SER A 113 10.64 -8.73 -23.23
C SER A 113 9.30 -9.02 -23.90
N ASP A 114 8.46 -9.82 -23.30
CA ASP A 114 7.10 -10.12 -23.76
C ASP A 114 6.07 -9.14 -23.20
N MET A 115 6.45 -8.25 -22.30
CA MET A 115 5.61 -7.23 -21.71
C MET A 115 6.34 -5.89 -21.63
N PHE A 116 5.57 -4.80 -21.68
CA PHE A 116 6.08 -3.47 -21.40
C PHE A 116 6.10 -3.23 -19.89
N SER A 117 7.18 -2.67 -19.37
CA SER A 117 7.33 -2.43 -17.93
C SER A 117 8.09 -1.14 -17.66
N ASN A 118 7.78 -0.50 -16.54
CA ASN A 118 8.58 0.58 -15.96
C ASN A 118 8.40 0.64 -14.44
N MET A 119 9.16 1.54 -13.81
CA MET A 119 9.15 1.79 -12.39
C MET A 119 8.52 3.16 -12.07
N TYR A 120 7.83 3.23 -10.95
CA TYR A 120 7.31 4.46 -10.33
C TYR A 120 6.60 5.41 -11.29
N PRO A 121 5.74 4.90 -12.21
CA PRO A 121 4.95 5.77 -13.06
C PRO A 121 3.94 6.56 -12.24
N THR A 122 3.59 7.75 -12.67
CA THR A 122 2.43 8.46 -12.12
C THR A 122 1.12 7.77 -12.52
N VAL A 123 0.03 8.00 -11.77
CA VAL A 123 -1.32 7.46 -12.12
C VAL A 123 -1.70 7.83 -13.56
N SER A 124 -1.39 9.07 -13.99
CA SER A 124 -1.63 9.52 -15.36
C SER A 124 -0.85 8.74 -16.41
N GLN A 125 0.41 8.40 -16.13
CA GLN A 125 1.21 7.56 -17.02
C GLN A 125 0.64 6.14 -17.11
N VAL A 126 0.23 5.55 -15.98
CA VAL A 126 -0.45 4.24 -15.95
C VAL A 126 -1.71 4.26 -16.79
N SER A 127 -2.54 5.29 -16.66
CA SER A 127 -3.74 5.47 -17.48
C SER A 127 -3.44 5.50 -18.98
N GLY A 128 -2.29 6.05 -19.38
CA GLY A 128 -1.83 6.05 -20.79
C GLY A 128 -1.59 4.64 -21.34
N TYR A 129 -1.34 3.65 -20.49
CA TYR A 129 -1.11 2.25 -20.88
C TYR A 129 -2.32 1.34 -20.67
N SER A 130 -3.51 1.89 -20.46
CA SER A 130 -4.75 1.15 -20.17
C SER A 130 -5.11 0.07 -21.19
N ARG A 131 -4.58 0.15 -22.42
CA ARG A 131 -4.75 -0.85 -23.49
C ARG A 131 -3.46 -1.63 -23.77
N GLY A 132 -2.48 -1.57 -22.88
CA GLY A 132 -1.13 -2.09 -23.10
C GLY A 132 -0.31 -1.17 -24.01
N ASN A 133 0.82 -1.65 -24.46
CA ASN A 133 1.72 -0.92 -25.34
C ASN A 133 2.07 -1.77 -26.57
N ASN A 134 1.70 -1.32 -27.77
CA ASN A 134 1.94 -2.02 -29.02
C ASN A 134 1.50 -3.50 -29.02
N GLY A 135 0.37 -3.80 -28.37
CA GLY A 135 -0.16 -5.16 -28.24
C GLY A 135 0.47 -6.01 -27.14
N MET A 136 1.42 -5.46 -26.39
CA MET A 136 2.00 -6.10 -25.22
C MET A 136 1.28 -5.65 -23.95
N PRO A 137 1.09 -6.55 -22.95
CA PRO A 137 0.56 -6.16 -21.66
C PRO A 137 1.54 -5.22 -20.94
N TYR A 138 0.97 -4.32 -20.13
CA TYR A 138 1.74 -3.43 -19.28
C TYR A 138 1.81 -3.96 -17.85
N PHE A 139 3.00 -3.97 -17.27
CA PHE A 139 3.27 -4.38 -15.89
C PHE A 139 4.08 -3.29 -15.18
N ILE A 140 3.68 -2.94 -13.96
CA ILE A 140 4.42 -1.98 -13.13
C ILE A 140 5.34 -2.78 -12.22
N CYS A 141 6.60 -2.95 -12.60
CA CYS A 141 7.49 -3.84 -11.86
C CYS A 141 7.86 -3.31 -10.47
N GLU A 142 7.83 -1.97 -10.29
CA GLU A 142 7.97 -1.32 -8.99
C GLU A 142 7.10 -0.06 -8.94
N TYR A 143 6.32 0.12 -7.87
CA TYR A 143 5.54 1.33 -7.62
C TYR A 143 5.25 1.50 -6.13
N ALA A 144 4.59 2.60 -5.76
CA ALA A 144 4.18 2.89 -4.40
C ALA A 144 5.32 2.67 -3.39
N HIS A 145 6.51 3.23 -3.70
CA HIS A 145 7.72 3.12 -2.87
C HIS A 145 7.39 3.35 -1.40
N ALA A 146 7.51 2.30 -0.59
CA ALA A 146 6.89 2.25 0.73
C ALA A 146 7.77 2.80 1.86
N MET A 147 8.72 3.69 1.53
CA MET A 147 9.57 4.36 2.51
C MET A 147 8.74 5.32 3.38
N GLY A 148 8.97 5.28 4.69
CA GLY A 148 8.33 6.18 5.64
C GLY A 148 6.81 6.03 5.69
N GLN A 149 6.08 7.12 5.50
CA GLN A 149 4.62 7.19 5.53
C GLN A 149 3.98 7.04 4.14
N ALA A 150 4.65 6.34 3.24
CA ALA A 150 4.25 6.18 1.85
C ALA A 150 3.06 5.21 1.67
N VAL A 151 2.88 4.78 0.43
CA VAL A 151 1.80 4.12 -0.31
C VAL A 151 0.59 5.03 -0.60
N GLY A 152 0.83 6.34 -0.72
CA GLY A 152 -0.21 7.27 -1.18
C GLY A 152 -0.67 6.98 -2.61
N ASN A 153 -1.91 7.37 -2.92
CA ASN A 153 -2.56 7.19 -4.22
C ASN A 153 -2.70 5.71 -4.65
N LEU A 154 -2.59 4.76 -3.72
CA LEU A 154 -2.67 3.33 -4.07
C LEU A 154 -4.04 2.98 -4.68
N GLN A 155 -5.13 3.57 -4.15
CA GLN A 155 -6.47 3.36 -4.68
C GLN A 155 -6.59 3.88 -6.12
N GLU A 156 -6.08 5.08 -6.42
CA GLU A 156 -6.15 5.66 -7.77
C GLU A 156 -5.36 4.86 -8.80
N TYR A 157 -4.24 4.24 -8.40
CA TYR A 157 -3.56 3.27 -9.27
C TYR A 157 -4.46 2.08 -9.58
N TRP A 158 -5.13 1.52 -8.58
CA TRP A 158 -5.96 0.33 -8.75
C TRP A 158 -7.27 0.61 -9.47
N ASP A 159 -7.84 1.79 -9.34
CA ASP A 159 -8.98 2.23 -10.16
C ASP A 159 -8.62 2.18 -11.67
N VAL A 160 -7.42 2.61 -12.02
CA VAL A 160 -6.93 2.54 -13.40
C VAL A 160 -6.62 1.10 -13.80
N ILE A 161 -5.92 0.34 -12.96
CA ILE A 161 -5.52 -1.05 -13.24
C ILE A 161 -6.76 -1.92 -13.46
N GLU A 162 -7.74 -1.88 -12.55
CA GLU A 162 -8.95 -2.71 -12.60
C GLU A 162 -9.91 -2.32 -13.74
N SER A 163 -9.92 -1.05 -14.14
CA SER A 163 -10.69 -0.57 -15.29
C SER A 163 -10.01 -0.82 -16.64
N SER A 164 -8.77 -1.33 -16.64
CA SER A 164 -7.95 -1.50 -17.83
C SER A 164 -7.99 -2.93 -18.37
N THR A 165 -7.81 -3.07 -19.68
CA THR A 165 -7.68 -4.38 -20.34
C THR A 165 -6.25 -4.75 -20.71
N GLY A 166 -5.32 -3.81 -20.62
CA GLY A 166 -3.93 -3.99 -21.02
C GLY A 166 -2.93 -3.95 -19.87
N ILE A 167 -3.39 -3.68 -18.65
CA ILE A 167 -2.53 -3.65 -17.45
C ILE A 167 -2.73 -4.94 -16.68
N ILE A 168 -1.64 -5.64 -16.38
CA ILE A 168 -1.69 -6.92 -15.66
C ILE A 168 -1.37 -6.80 -14.17
N GLY A 169 -1.16 -5.58 -13.67
CA GLY A 169 -0.90 -5.29 -12.26
C GLY A 169 0.48 -4.70 -12.01
N GLY A 170 0.93 -4.76 -10.76
CA GLY A 170 2.23 -4.24 -10.36
C GLY A 170 2.69 -4.77 -9.00
N CYS A 171 3.98 -4.59 -8.71
CA CYS A 171 4.60 -4.96 -7.44
C CYS A 171 5.01 -3.72 -6.65
N ILE A 172 4.53 -3.61 -5.41
CA ILE A 172 4.93 -2.53 -4.50
C ILE A 172 6.41 -2.71 -4.12
N TRP A 173 7.17 -1.64 -4.13
CA TRP A 173 8.53 -1.59 -3.60
C TRP A 173 8.54 -1.08 -2.16
N ASP A 174 8.80 -1.92 -1.11
CA ASP A 174 8.90 -3.36 -1.22
C ASP A 174 8.10 -4.03 -0.08
N TRP A 175 8.29 -5.32 0.18
CA TRP A 175 7.51 -6.05 1.17
C TRP A 175 7.99 -5.81 2.60
N VAL A 176 9.30 -5.81 2.85
CA VAL A 176 9.88 -5.75 4.19
C VAL A 176 11.09 -4.83 4.22
N ASP A 177 11.20 -4.00 5.25
CA ASP A 177 12.41 -3.22 5.49
C ASP A 177 13.67 -4.08 5.42
N THR A 178 14.67 -3.64 4.68
CA THR A 178 15.90 -4.38 4.40
C THR A 178 16.97 -4.21 5.48
N SER A 179 16.61 -3.71 6.65
CA SER A 179 17.47 -3.65 7.84
C SER A 179 17.59 -5.00 8.54
N ILE A 180 18.54 -5.11 9.42
CA ILE A 180 18.72 -6.26 10.33
C ILE A 180 18.82 -5.75 11.77
N TYR A 181 18.64 -6.63 12.76
CA TYR A 181 18.99 -6.28 14.12
C TYR A 181 20.50 -6.05 14.25
N ASP A 182 20.92 -5.01 14.98
CA ASP A 182 22.32 -4.80 15.32
C ASP A 182 22.89 -6.08 15.97
N PRO A 183 23.89 -6.72 15.36
CA PRO A 183 24.42 -7.99 15.86
C PRO A 183 25.00 -7.90 17.26
N GLN A 184 25.62 -6.77 17.63
CA GLN A 184 26.23 -6.59 18.95
C GLN A 184 25.15 -6.45 20.02
N LYS A 185 24.10 -5.68 19.74
CA LYS A 185 22.95 -5.53 20.63
C LYS A 185 22.19 -6.86 20.78
N LEU A 186 22.00 -7.57 19.68
CA LEU A 186 21.30 -8.87 19.68
C LEU A 186 22.07 -9.92 20.48
N LEU A 187 23.41 -9.97 20.36
CA LEU A 187 24.26 -10.87 21.15
C LEU A 187 24.24 -10.52 22.65
N ALA A 188 24.03 -9.26 22.99
CA ALA A 188 23.83 -8.80 24.36
C ALA A 188 22.39 -9.03 24.88
N GLY A 189 21.52 -9.65 24.10
CA GLY A 189 20.12 -9.90 24.44
C GLY A 189 19.23 -8.66 24.37
N GLN A 190 19.69 -7.59 23.72
CA GLN A 190 18.99 -6.32 23.61
C GLN A 190 18.40 -6.15 22.21
N LYS A 191 17.08 -6.09 22.10
CA LYS A 191 16.39 -5.83 20.82
C LYS A 191 15.86 -4.41 20.72
N GLN A 192 15.58 -3.77 21.85
CA GLN A 192 14.94 -2.44 21.94
C GLN A 192 15.60 -1.60 23.01
N ASP A 193 15.49 -0.28 22.88
CA ASP A 193 15.82 0.66 23.95
C ASP A 193 14.68 0.77 24.99
N ASP A 194 14.87 1.59 26.02
CA ASP A 194 13.89 1.79 27.11
C ASP A 194 12.58 2.44 26.61
N ARG A 195 12.57 3.02 25.41
CA ARG A 195 11.39 3.64 24.78
C ARG A 195 10.69 2.68 23.84
N GLY A 196 11.23 1.47 23.64
CA GLY A 196 10.68 0.45 22.74
C GLY A 196 11.15 0.55 21.28
N PHE A 197 12.11 1.44 20.96
CA PHE A 197 12.68 1.50 19.61
C PHE A 197 13.65 0.35 19.39
N HIS A 198 13.45 -0.37 18.28
CA HIS A 198 14.32 -1.48 17.90
C HIS A 198 15.71 -1.00 17.49
N TYR A 199 16.73 -1.75 17.86
CA TYR A 199 18.10 -1.55 17.40
C TYR A 199 18.28 -2.18 16.02
N PHE A 200 17.79 -1.51 14.97
CA PHE A 200 18.01 -1.92 13.59
C PHE A 200 19.25 -1.24 13.01
N THR A 201 19.87 -1.91 12.07
CA THR A 201 21.04 -1.43 11.33
C THR A 201 20.98 -1.95 9.89
N SER A 202 21.72 -1.32 9.00
CA SER A 202 21.83 -1.69 7.59
C SER A 202 23.28 -1.89 7.18
N GLY A 203 23.52 -2.36 5.97
CA GLY A 203 24.87 -2.51 5.44
C GLY A 203 25.67 -1.21 5.40
N TYR A 204 25.00 -0.06 5.38
CA TYR A 204 25.63 1.26 5.37
C TYR A 204 26.17 1.70 6.73
N ASP A 205 25.75 1.06 7.81
CA ASP A 205 26.23 1.35 9.17
C ASP A 205 27.58 0.67 9.44
N TYR A 206 28.06 -0.17 8.53
CA TYR A 206 29.32 -0.90 8.68
C TYR A 206 30.37 -0.38 7.70
N ASN A 207 31.59 -0.23 8.18
CA ASN A 207 32.73 0.07 7.32
C ASN A 207 33.05 -1.14 6.43
N SER A 208 33.17 -0.90 5.14
CA SER A 208 33.67 -1.93 4.23
C SER A 208 35.12 -2.29 4.56
N PRO A 209 35.46 -3.60 4.68
CA PRO A 209 36.83 -4.04 4.86
C PRO A 209 37.78 -3.58 3.73
N SER A 210 37.25 -3.30 2.54
CA SER A 210 37.97 -2.79 1.38
C SER A 210 38.14 -1.27 1.36
N GLY A 211 37.62 -0.55 2.36
CA GLY A 211 37.61 0.92 2.42
C GLY A 211 36.67 1.57 1.40
N ILE A 212 35.84 0.80 0.71
CA ILE A 212 34.80 1.33 -0.18
C ILE A 212 33.71 1.95 0.69
N ASN A 213 33.55 3.25 0.59
CA ASN A 213 32.45 3.95 1.21
C ASN A 213 31.24 3.90 0.26
N PHE A 214 30.22 3.12 0.60
CA PHE A 214 29.00 3.04 -0.18
C PHE A 214 28.11 4.28 -0.03
N GLY A 215 28.54 5.25 0.77
CA GLY A 215 27.75 6.43 1.11
C GLY A 215 26.66 6.13 2.14
N PHE A 216 26.20 7.17 2.80
CA PHE A 216 25.05 7.09 3.70
C PHE A 216 23.79 7.31 2.87
N GLN A 217 22.89 6.34 2.85
CA GLN A 217 21.61 6.43 2.16
C GLN A 217 20.41 6.69 3.09
N GLY A 218 20.69 7.03 4.34
CA GLY A 218 19.67 7.38 5.33
C GLY A 218 18.66 6.24 5.53
N ASN A 219 17.38 6.60 5.52
CA ASN A 219 16.27 5.70 5.70
C ASN A 219 15.87 4.92 4.42
N PHE A 220 16.66 5.02 3.33
CA PHE A 220 16.39 4.32 2.06
C PHE A 220 16.38 2.79 2.17
N MET A 221 16.82 2.23 3.30
CA MET A 221 16.74 0.81 3.62
C MET A 221 15.38 0.40 4.21
N ASN A 222 14.52 1.36 4.55
CA ASN A 222 13.23 1.15 5.21
C ASN A 222 12.08 1.37 4.25
N ASN A 223 12.05 0.60 3.17
CA ASN A 223 11.06 0.69 2.07
C ASN A 223 9.92 -0.31 2.23
N GLY A 224 9.91 -1.08 3.31
CA GLY A 224 8.96 -2.17 3.50
C GLY A 224 7.55 -1.72 3.84
N ILE A 225 6.57 -2.48 3.36
CA ILE A 225 5.18 -2.41 3.85
C ILE A 225 5.10 -2.88 5.29
N ILE A 226 6.00 -3.77 5.70
CA ILE A 226 6.19 -4.24 7.07
C ILE A 226 7.62 -3.99 7.53
N THR A 227 7.80 -3.90 8.83
CA THR A 227 9.11 -3.66 9.42
C THR A 227 10.03 -4.88 9.36
N THR A 228 11.32 -4.66 9.63
CA THR A 228 12.35 -5.71 9.67
C THR A 228 11.98 -6.92 10.55
N ASP A 229 11.34 -6.69 11.69
CA ASP A 229 10.85 -7.72 12.62
C ASP A 229 9.48 -8.30 12.26
N ARG A 230 8.95 -7.91 11.09
CA ARG A 230 7.64 -8.32 10.55
C ARG A 230 6.45 -7.71 11.28
N ALA A 231 6.63 -6.62 12.00
CA ALA A 231 5.51 -5.89 12.59
C ALA A 231 4.64 -5.27 11.49
N ARG A 232 3.33 -5.26 11.73
CA ARG A 232 2.36 -4.67 10.82
C ARG A 232 2.41 -3.15 10.93
N THR A 233 2.37 -2.47 9.79
CA THR A 233 2.32 -1.01 9.69
C THR A 233 0.96 -0.53 9.19
N ALA A 234 0.71 0.76 9.25
CA ALA A 234 -0.47 1.38 8.62
C ALA A 234 -0.49 1.15 7.08
N LYS A 235 0.69 1.10 6.44
CA LYS A 235 0.83 0.79 5.00
C LYS A 235 0.24 -0.57 4.65
N LEU A 236 0.43 -1.58 5.50
CA LEU A 236 -0.13 -2.91 5.28
C LEU A 236 -1.67 -2.91 5.34
N ALA A 237 -2.26 -2.07 6.20
CA ALA A 237 -3.71 -1.93 6.28
C ALA A 237 -4.27 -1.32 4.99
N GLU A 238 -3.61 -0.28 4.46
CA GLU A 238 -3.96 0.34 3.18
C GLU A 238 -3.86 -0.66 2.02
N VAL A 239 -2.75 -1.39 1.92
CA VAL A 239 -2.58 -2.44 0.91
C VAL A 239 -3.67 -3.50 1.01
N LYS A 240 -3.99 -3.97 2.22
CA LYS A 240 -5.07 -4.94 2.44
C LYS A 240 -6.41 -4.42 1.94
N LYS A 241 -6.71 -3.15 2.22
CA LYS A 241 -7.97 -2.50 1.81
C LYS A 241 -8.06 -2.37 0.30
N VAL A 242 -7.06 -1.78 -0.33
CA VAL A 242 -7.07 -1.53 -1.78
C VAL A 242 -7.07 -2.82 -2.59
N TYR A 243 -6.37 -3.86 -2.11
CA TYR A 243 -6.23 -5.15 -2.80
C TYR A 243 -7.36 -6.15 -2.50
N GLN A 244 -8.40 -5.75 -1.76
CA GLN A 244 -9.49 -6.67 -1.43
C GLN A 244 -10.21 -7.19 -2.70
N TYR A 245 -10.63 -8.44 -2.64
CA TYR A 245 -11.27 -9.15 -3.76
C TYR A 245 -12.81 -9.05 -3.77
N ALA A 246 -13.38 -8.20 -2.94
CA ALA A 246 -14.77 -7.83 -2.99
C ALA A 246 -14.89 -6.31 -2.96
N ASP A 247 -15.72 -5.78 -3.83
CA ASP A 247 -16.08 -4.37 -3.86
C ASP A 247 -17.53 -4.23 -3.35
N PHE A 248 -17.69 -3.56 -2.21
CA PHE A 248 -18.99 -3.30 -1.61
C PHE A 248 -19.52 -1.99 -2.17
N GLU A 249 -20.24 -2.07 -3.27
CA GLU A 249 -20.60 -0.91 -4.11
C GLU A 249 -21.63 0.02 -3.45
N SER A 250 -22.62 -0.53 -2.75
CA SER A 250 -23.68 0.25 -2.11
C SER A 250 -24.47 -0.54 -1.07
N LEU A 251 -25.04 0.18 -0.10
CA LEU A 251 -26.05 -0.34 0.83
C LEU A 251 -27.30 0.52 0.71
N ASP A 252 -28.37 -0.05 0.13
CA ASP A 252 -29.68 0.59 0.03
C ASP A 252 -30.65 -0.07 1.02
N GLY A 253 -30.97 0.67 2.10
CA GLY A 253 -31.68 0.10 3.23
C GLY A 253 -30.89 -1.02 3.88
N LYS A 254 -31.29 -2.27 3.61
CA LYS A 254 -30.59 -3.48 4.06
C LYS A 254 -29.97 -4.28 2.91
N THR A 255 -30.19 -3.88 1.69
CA THR A 255 -29.70 -4.57 0.50
C THR A 255 -28.30 -4.09 0.16
N LEU A 256 -27.31 -4.93 0.40
CA LEU A 256 -25.91 -4.70 0.06
C LEU A 256 -25.62 -5.22 -1.35
N THR A 257 -25.06 -4.35 -2.20
CA THR A 257 -24.55 -4.72 -3.53
C THR A 257 -23.06 -4.99 -3.44
N VAL A 258 -22.62 -6.16 -3.90
CA VAL A 258 -21.24 -6.62 -3.84
C VAL A 258 -20.78 -7.12 -5.19
N LYS A 259 -19.62 -6.63 -5.67
CA LYS A 259 -18.92 -7.15 -6.84
C LYS A 259 -17.86 -8.13 -6.41
N ASN A 260 -17.88 -9.33 -6.98
CA ASN A 260 -16.85 -10.34 -6.79
C ASN A 260 -15.66 -10.07 -7.72
N LYS A 261 -14.50 -9.75 -7.17
CA LYS A 261 -13.25 -9.52 -7.92
C LYS A 261 -12.35 -10.74 -7.93
N TYR A 262 -12.72 -11.86 -7.28
CA TYR A 262 -11.97 -13.11 -7.37
C TYR A 262 -12.02 -13.65 -8.81
N ASN A 263 -10.98 -14.40 -9.19
CA ASN A 263 -10.94 -15.08 -10.50
C ASN A 263 -11.54 -16.50 -10.45
N PHE A 264 -11.55 -17.15 -9.27
CA PHE A 264 -11.87 -18.57 -9.13
C PHE A 264 -12.79 -18.89 -7.95
N THR A 265 -13.00 -17.94 -7.01
CA THR A 265 -13.73 -18.16 -5.76
C THR A 265 -15.13 -17.51 -5.85
N ASP A 266 -16.17 -18.26 -5.57
CA ASP A 266 -17.54 -17.74 -5.44
C ASP A 266 -17.72 -17.13 -4.04
N LEU A 267 -18.51 -16.04 -3.91
CA LEU A 267 -18.68 -15.39 -2.60
C LEU A 267 -19.50 -16.25 -1.62
N SER A 268 -20.22 -17.27 -2.08
CA SER A 268 -20.92 -18.22 -1.18
C SER A 268 -19.98 -19.05 -0.30
N GLU A 269 -18.67 -19.00 -0.56
CA GLU A 269 -17.65 -19.60 0.33
C GLU A 269 -17.42 -18.80 1.62
N PHE A 270 -17.98 -17.58 1.71
CA PHE A 270 -17.83 -16.69 2.85
C PHE A 270 -19.13 -16.51 3.62
N ASP A 271 -18.99 -16.02 4.86
CA ASP A 271 -20.09 -15.38 5.58
C ASP A 271 -19.99 -13.86 5.46
N LEU A 272 -21.13 -13.19 5.30
CA LEU A 272 -21.23 -11.75 5.46
C LEU A 272 -21.31 -11.46 6.94
N THR A 273 -20.36 -10.69 7.46
CA THR A 273 -20.40 -10.14 8.82
C THR A 273 -20.84 -8.69 8.79
N TYR A 274 -21.45 -8.23 9.87
CA TYR A 274 -21.83 -6.83 10.04
C TYR A 274 -21.67 -6.37 11.48
N THR A 275 -21.38 -5.08 11.64
CA THR A 275 -21.26 -4.41 12.95
C THR A 275 -21.86 -3.02 12.83
N VAL A 276 -22.93 -2.76 13.59
CA VAL A 276 -23.59 -1.44 13.66
C VAL A 276 -23.01 -0.67 14.84
N LEU A 277 -22.61 0.57 14.57
CA LEU A 277 -22.10 1.50 15.57
C LEU A 277 -23.02 2.71 15.69
N HIS A 278 -23.24 3.19 16.92
CA HIS A 278 -23.87 4.46 17.22
C HIS A 278 -22.84 5.37 17.90
N ASP A 279 -22.52 6.49 17.31
CA ASP A 279 -21.45 7.40 17.77
C ASP A 279 -20.14 6.65 18.08
N GLY A 280 -19.75 5.72 17.20
CA GLY A 280 -18.55 4.90 17.34
C GLY A 280 -18.64 3.77 18.38
N ARG A 281 -19.79 3.57 19.01
CA ARG A 281 -20.02 2.49 20.02
C ARG A 281 -20.81 1.35 19.39
N LEU A 282 -20.35 0.12 19.62
CA LEU A 282 -21.03 -1.08 19.17
C LEU A 282 -22.45 -1.16 19.76
N VAL A 283 -23.46 -1.30 18.89
CA VAL A 283 -24.86 -1.51 19.30
C VAL A 283 -25.42 -2.84 18.80
N GLU A 284 -24.95 -3.34 17.66
CA GLU A 284 -25.35 -4.63 17.11
C GLU A 284 -24.24 -5.23 16.28
N ASN A 285 -24.10 -6.55 16.25
CA ASN A 285 -23.26 -7.28 15.31
C ASN A 285 -23.90 -8.63 14.98
N GLY A 286 -23.51 -9.20 13.85
CA GLY A 286 -23.97 -10.49 13.44
C GLY A 286 -23.32 -10.98 12.17
N SER A 287 -23.78 -12.14 11.70
CA SER A 287 -23.35 -12.72 10.42
C SER A 287 -24.50 -13.47 9.76
N THR A 288 -24.39 -13.62 8.45
CA THR A 288 -25.29 -14.44 7.63
C THR A 288 -24.47 -15.07 6.49
N PRO A 289 -24.84 -16.27 6.00
CA PRO A 289 -24.19 -16.81 4.81
C PRO A 289 -24.25 -15.85 3.64
N MET A 290 -23.14 -15.68 2.94
CA MET A 290 -23.12 -14.88 1.73
C MET A 290 -23.90 -15.60 0.60
N THR A 291 -24.61 -14.84 -0.22
CA THR A 291 -25.25 -15.36 -1.44
C THR A 291 -24.20 -15.73 -2.49
N ALA A 292 -24.54 -16.66 -3.38
CA ALA A 292 -23.67 -17.00 -4.50
C ALA A 292 -23.50 -15.80 -5.44
N VAL A 293 -22.27 -15.37 -5.64
CA VAL A 293 -21.86 -14.37 -6.63
C VAL A 293 -20.62 -14.91 -7.31
N ALA A 294 -20.78 -15.31 -8.56
CA ALA A 294 -19.70 -15.92 -9.32
C ALA A 294 -18.55 -14.93 -9.60
N PRO A 295 -17.32 -15.41 -9.85
CA PRO A 295 -16.18 -14.58 -10.21
C PRO A 295 -16.50 -13.53 -11.28
N GLY A 296 -16.14 -12.28 -11.03
CA GLY A 296 -16.34 -11.15 -11.92
C GLY A 296 -17.79 -10.63 -12.00
N GLN A 297 -18.72 -11.21 -11.25
CA GLN A 297 -20.14 -10.79 -11.25
C GLN A 297 -20.45 -9.88 -10.05
N THR A 298 -21.52 -9.10 -10.19
CA THR A 298 -22.13 -8.33 -9.10
C THR A 298 -23.42 -9.04 -8.64
N GLY A 299 -23.64 -9.09 -7.34
CA GLY A 299 -24.82 -9.67 -6.71
C GLY A 299 -25.28 -8.87 -5.50
N THR A 300 -26.40 -9.28 -4.90
CA THR A 300 -26.93 -8.61 -3.71
C THR A 300 -27.12 -9.60 -2.56
N VAL A 301 -27.04 -9.07 -1.34
CA VAL A 301 -27.33 -9.82 -0.11
C VAL A 301 -28.03 -8.91 0.90
N GLU A 302 -28.98 -9.46 1.67
CA GLU A 302 -29.63 -8.74 2.77
C GLU A 302 -28.73 -8.75 4.01
N VAL A 303 -28.48 -7.58 4.57
CA VAL A 303 -27.80 -7.42 5.87
C VAL A 303 -28.86 -7.41 6.96
N PRO A 304 -28.95 -8.45 7.83
CA PRO A 304 -30.11 -8.66 8.70
C PRO A 304 -30.04 -7.87 10.00
N TYR A 305 -29.44 -6.67 10.02
CA TYR A 305 -29.43 -5.83 11.23
C TYR A 305 -30.84 -5.37 11.61
N THR A 306 -31.07 -5.17 12.92
CA THR A 306 -32.36 -4.81 13.48
C THR A 306 -32.36 -3.44 14.17
N THR A 307 -31.18 -2.84 14.34
CA THR A 307 -31.00 -1.56 15.01
C THR A 307 -31.89 -0.48 14.42
N ASP A 308 -32.67 0.17 15.29
CA ASP A 308 -33.43 1.38 14.97
C ASP A 308 -32.48 2.60 15.03
N CYS A 309 -32.28 3.24 13.90
CA CYS A 309 -31.38 4.39 13.77
C CYS A 309 -32.08 5.75 14.05
N ASN A 310 -33.20 5.77 14.78
CA ASN A 310 -33.97 7.01 15.03
C ASN A 310 -33.39 7.92 16.11
N ALA A 311 -32.61 7.38 17.06
CA ALA A 311 -31.99 8.19 18.11
C ALA A 311 -31.04 9.25 17.53
N GLU A 312 -30.80 10.32 18.28
CA GLU A 312 -29.84 11.36 17.90
C GLU A 312 -28.42 10.79 17.83
N GLY A 313 -27.62 11.24 16.87
CA GLY A 313 -26.26 10.77 16.66
C GLY A 313 -26.04 10.21 15.26
N GLU A 314 -24.83 9.72 15.02
CA GLU A 314 -24.43 9.04 13.78
C GLU A 314 -24.57 7.53 13.93
N TYR A 315 -25.10 6.88 12.92
CA TYR A 315 -25.10 5.42 12.82
C TYR A 315 -24.28 4.99 11.61
N THR A 316 -23.33 4.11 11.82
CA THR A 316 -22.54 3.48 10.77
C THR A 316 -22.66 1.96 10.85
N ILE A 317 -22.42 1.30 9.74
CA ILE A 317 -22.33 -0.15 9.65
C ILE A 317 -21.05 -0.55 8.94
N MET A 318 -20.26 -1.41 9.57
CA MET A 318 -19.18 -2.15 8.91
C MET A 318 -19.75 -3.44 8.38
N VAL A 319 -19.49 -3.75 7.12
CA VAL A 319 -19.79 -5.06 6.51
C VAL A 319 -18.50 -5.72 6.07
N GLY A 320 -18.43 -7.03 6.10
CA GLY A 320 -17.22 -7.74 5.68
C GLY A 320 -17.48 -9.17 5.22
N LEU A 321 -16.61 -9.70 4.39
CA LEU A 321 -16.54 -11.13 4.10
C LEU A 321 -15.67 -11.82 5.13
N SER A 322 -16.14 -12.90 5.71
CA SER A 322 -15.41 -13.73 6.68
C SER A 322 -15.25 -15.14 6.15
N LEU A 323 -14.06 -15.72 6.28
CA LEU A 323 -13.85 -17.12 5.95
C LEU A 323 -14.76 -18.01 6.80
N ARG A 324 -15.53 -18.89 6.16
CA ARG A 324 -16.40 -19.85 6.82
C ARG A 324 -15.61 -21.00 7.44
N ASP A 325 -14.61 -21.47 6.73
CA ASP A 325 -13.74 -22.59 7.09
C ASP A 325 -12.28 -22.15 7.14
N ASP A 326 -11.45 -22.96 7.82
CA ASP A 326 -10.01 -22.76 7.83
C ASP A 326 -9.43 -22.89 6.42
N ALA A 327 -8.59 -21.92 6.04
CA ALA A 327 -7.80 -21.97 4.83
C ALA A 327 -6.32 -22.19 5.18
N SER A 328 -5.51 -22.61 4.19
CA SER A 328 -4.06 -22.79 4.39
C SER A 328 -3.34 -21.52 4.89
N TRP A 329 -3.94 -20.34 4.75
CA TRP A 329 -3.35 -19.03 5.00
C TRP A 329 -4.06 -18.21 6.10
N ALA A 330 -5.22 -18.66 6.61
CA ALA A 330 -5.93 -18.01 7.72
C ALA A 330 -6.99 -18.96 8.29
N ASP A 331 -7.31 -18.78 9.57
CA ASP A 331 -8.35 -19.52 10.27
C ASP A 331 -9.76 -19.02 9.89
N ALA A 332 -10.77 -19.81 10.12
CA ALA A 332 -12.18 -19.44 10.00
C ALA A 332 -12.44 -18.16 10.82
N GLY A 333 -13.30 -17.30 10.31
CA GLY A 333 -13.57 -15.98 10.89
C GLY A 333 -12.61 -14.87 10.44
N TYR A 334 -11.55 -15.16 9.71
CA TYR A 334 -10.69 -14.13 9.14
C TYR A 334 -11.44 -13.31 8.08
N THR A 335 -11.35 -11.97 8.16
CA THR A 335 -12.03 -11.03 7.26
C THR A 335 -11.04 -10.46 6.23
N PRO A 336 -11.02 -10.96 4.98
CA PRO A 336 -10.16 -10.44 3.91
C PRO A 336 -10.65 -9.11 3.29
N ALA A 337 -11.94 -8.82 3.36
CA ALA A 337 -12.54 -7.63 2.75
C ALA A 337 -13.60 -7.03 3.66
N GLU A 338 -13.64 -5.70 3.76
CA GLU A 338 -14.60 -4.97 4.58
C GLU A 338 -14.86 -3.56 4.03
N GLU A 339 -16.04 -3.00 4.35
CA GLU A 339 -16.45 -1.65 3.98
C GLU A 339 -17.34 -1.04 5.06
N GLN A 340 -17.32 0.29 5.16
CA GLN A 340 -18.17 1.04 6.07
C GLN A 340 -19.20 1.86 5.29
N PHE A 341 -20.45 1.80 5.74
CA PHE A 341 -21.53 2.67 5.25
C PHE A 341 -22.10 3.51 6.38
N ILE A 342 -22.60 4.69 6.03
CA ILE A 342 -23.33 5.56 6.92
C ILE A 342 -24.81 5.19 6.80
N LEU A 343 -25.42 4.72 7.90
CA LEU A 343 -26.86 4.46 8.00
C LEU A 343 -27.63 5.74 8.30
N LYS A 344 -27.02 6.63 9.08
CA LYS A 344 -27.58 7.93 9.45
C LYS A 344 -26.46 8.90 9.80
N GLU A 345 -26.44 10.02 9.12
CA GLU A 345 -25.53 11.12 9.45
C GLU A 345 -25.95 11.82 10.74
N ARG A 346 -24.98 12.33 11.47
CA ARG A 346 -25.23 13.25 12.58
C ARG A 346 -25.76 14.56 12.02
N ALA A 347 -26.89 15.03 12.54
CA ALA A 347 -27.34 16.37 12.20
C ALA A 347 -26.36 17.39 12.79
N ASP A 348 -25.87 18.30 11.95
CA ASP A 348 -25.06 19.44 12.39
C ASP A 348 -25.94 20.36 13.27
N LYS A 349 -25.80 20.23 14.59
CA LYS A 349 -26.32 21.19 15.53
C LYS A 349 -25.20 22.10 15.97
N LEU A 350 -25.18 23.29 15.44
CA LEU A 350 -24.43 24.35 16.11
C LEU A 350 -25.01 24.52 17.53
N PRO A 351 -24.16 24.54 18.56
CA PRO A 351 -24.66 24.76 19.90
C PRO A 351 -25.49 26.05 19.91
N ASP A 352 -26.69 26.00 20.50
CA ASP A 352 -27.49 27.18 20.75
C ASP A 352 -26.70 28.12 21.69
N VAL A 353 -26.03 29.08 21.08
CA VAL A 353 -25.31 30.09 21.83
C VAL A 353 -26.33 31.09 22.34
N THR A 354 -26.93 30.82 23.49
CA THR A 354 -27.76 31.78 24.23
C THR A 354 -26.81 32.83 24.81
N GLY A 355 -26.55 33.88 24.06
CA GLY A 355 -25.70 34.96 24.50
C GLY A 355 -26.40 35.88 25.50
N GLY A 356 -25.76 36.12 26.64
CA GLY A 356 -26.18 37.11 27.65
C GLY A 356 -25.16 38.21 27.90
N GLY A 357 -24.12 38.27 27.10
CA GLY A 357 -23.05 39.25 27.22
C GLY A 357 -23.11 40.36 26.14
N SER A 358 -22.07 41.14 26.05
CA SER A 358 -21.87 42.13 25.01
C SER A 358 -20.71 41.77 24.09
N VAL A 359 -20.84 42.03 22.79
CA VAL A 359 -19.79 41.87 21.82
C VAL A 359 -19.66 43.17 21.00
N THR A 360 -18.45 43.62 20.83
CA THR A 360 -18.09 44.74 19.96
C THR A 360 -16.98 44.27 19.01
N SER A 361 -17.10 44.59 17.74
CA SER A 361 -16.07 44.30 16.74
C SER A 361 -15.66 45.55 15.98
N GLY A 362 -14.41 45.68 15.65
CA GLY A 362 -13.83 46.75 14.86
C GLY A 362 -12.32 46.79 14.95
N ASN A 363 -11.66 47.37 13.93
CA ASN A 363 -10.20 47.49 13.88
C ASN A 363 -9.45 46.17 14.17
N ASN A 364 -9.86 45.08 13.53
CA ASN A 364 -9.29 43.74 13.71
C ASN A 364 -9.36 43.24 15.17
N THR A 365 -10.33 43.72 15.93
CA THR A 365 -10.52 43.31 17.32
C THR A 365 -11.97 42.91 17.57
N VAL A 366 -12.18 41.80 18.28
CA VAL A 366 -13.47 41.43 18.85
C VAL A 366 -13.32 41.42 20.36
N SER A 367 -14.13 42.19 21.04
CA SER A 367 -14.09 42.28 22.50
C SER A 367 -15.48 42.34 23.09
N GLY A 368 -15.59 42.02 24.38
CA GLY A 368 -16.87 42.08 25.06
C GLY A 368 -16.85 41.52 26.48
N THR A 369 -18.06 41.23 26.98
CA THR A 369 -18.28 40.61 28.26
C THR A 369 -19.13 39.36 28.07
N THR A 370 -18.85 38.33 28.81
CA THR A 370 -19.68 37.11 28.89
C THR A 370 -20.91 37.35 29.79
N ALA A 371 -21.87 36.44 29.79
CA ALA A 371 -23.09 36.55 30.61
C ALA A 371 -22.79 36.62 32.11
N ASP A 372 -21.71 36.07 32.59
CA ASP A 372 -21.20 36.10 33.96
C ASP A 372 -20.28 37.29 34.26
N GLY A 373 -20.20 38.26 33.30
CA GLY A 373 -19.51 39.55 33.49
C GLY A 373 -18.00 39.51 33.24
N LYS A 374 -17.42 38.39 32.78
CA LYS A 374 -16.01 38.30 32.47
C LYS A 374 -15.71 38.96 31.14
N THR A 375 -14.57 39.65 31.05
CA THR A 375 -14.16 40.34 29.81
C THR A 375 -13.36 39.42 28.91
N PHE A 376 -13.47 39.67 27.59
CA PHE A 376 -12.60 39.03 26.60
C PHE A 376 -12.18 40.03 25.51
N GLU A 377 -11.02 39.81 24.95
CA GLU A 377 -10.53 40.52 23.77
C GLU A 377 -9.78 39.54 22.88
N ILE A 378 -10.14 39.50 21.59
CA ILE A 378 -9.47 38.75 20.53
C ILE A 378 -8.98 39.73 19.49
N ARG A 379 -7.71 39.70 19.15
CA ARG A 379 -7.08 40.54 18.12
C ARG A 379 -6.66 39.69 16.94
N PHE A 380 -6.82 40.27 15.75
CA PHE A 380 -6.41 39.63 14.49
C PHE A 380 -5.34 40.51 13.81
N GLY A 381 -4.42 39.87 13.10
CA GLY A 381 -3.47 40.52 12.22
C GLY A 381 -4.12 41.06 10.94
N SER A 382 -3.35 41.77 10.15
CA SER A 382 -3.81 42.27 8.84
C SER A 382 -4.06 41.15 7.83
N ASP A 383 -3.52 39.96 8.09
CA ASP A 383 -3.70 38.69 7.37
C ASP A 383 -4.95 37.93 7.80
N GLY A 384 -5.67 38.43 8.80
CA GLY A 384 -6.86 37.77 9.36
C GLY A 384 -6.55 36.68 10.39
N GLN A 385 -5.29 36.43 10.71
CA GLN A 385 -4.92 35.44 11.72
C GLN A 385 -5.09 36.01 13.15
N MET A 386 -5.48 35.17 14.11
CA MET A 386 -5.58 35.58 15.51
C MET A 386 -4.18 35.88 16.05
N SER A 387 -3.97 37.11 16.52
CA SER A 387 -2.68 37.53 17.08
C SER A 387 -2.65 37.54 18.60
N SER A 388 -3.82 37.58 19.25
CA SER A 388 -3.91 37.59 20.70
C SER A 388 -5.32 37.20 21.15
N TRP A 389 -5.43 36.49 22.28
CA TRP A 389 -6.68 36.24 22.99
C TRP A 389 -6.48 36.41 24.48
N THR A 390 -7.22 37.35 25.07
CA THR A 390 -7.28 37.59 26.51
C THR A 390 -8.70 37.28 27.03
N PHE A 391 -8.77 36.63 28.17
CA PHE A 391 -10.04 36.34 28.87
C PHE A 391 -9.88 36.62 30.34
N ASP A 392 -10.79 37.42 30.90
CA ASP A 392 -10.83 37.82 32.31
C ASP A 392 -9.47 38.34 32.84
N GLY A 393 -8.82 39.16 32.02
CA GLY A 393 -7.49 39.74 32.29
C GLY A 393 -6.31 38.77 32.09
N GLN A 394 -6.57 37.51 31.74
CA GLN A 394 -5.54 36.51 31.52
C GLN A 394 -5.32 36.29 30.01
N GLN A 395 -4.06 36.36 29.60
CA GLN A 395 -3.72 36.08 28.21
C GLN A 395 -3.73 34.56 27.96
N LEU A 396 -4.62 34.10 27.09
CA LEU A 396 -4.76 32.71 26.72
C LEU A 396 -3.90 32.36 25.50
N ILE A 397 -3.82 33.27 24.53
CA ILE A 397 -3.04 33.14 23.32
C ILE A 397 -2.23 34.39 23.12
N ALA A 398 -0.90 34.27 23.04
CA ALA A 398 0.04 35.38 22.82
C ALA A 398 0.41 35.56 21.33
N ALA A 399 0.35 34.48 20.58
CA ALA A 399 0.44 34.43 19.12
C ALA A 399 -0.54 33.37 18.64
N GLY A 400 -1.35 33.69 17.65
CA GLY A 400 -2.44 32.84 17.19
C GLY A 400 -1.96 31.54 16.54
N PRO A 401 -2.87 30.60 16.34
CA PRO A 401 -2.58 29.42 15.54
C PRO A 401 -2.36 29.82 14.09
N ASP A 402 -1.24 29.39 13.54
CA ASP A 402 -0.96 29.51 12.10
C ASP A 402 -1.47 28.24 11.39
N PHE A 403 -1.99 28.43 10.18
CA PHE A 403 -2.28 27.30 9.32
C PHE A 403 -0.97 26.60 8.98
N ASN A 404 -0.88 25.34 9.31
CA ASN A 404 0.30 24.52 9.05
C ASN A 404 -0.12 23.21 8.42
N CYS A 405 0.32 22.98 7.18
CA CYS A 405 0.15 21.71 6.46
C CYS A 405 1.47 20.95 6.32
N PHE A 406 2.52 21.37 7.05
CA PHE A 406 3.80 20.68 7.04
C PHE A 406 3.65 19.29 7.67
N ARG A 407 4.19 18.29 6.98
CA ARG A 407 4.50 16.98 7.56
C ARG A 407 5.95 16.65 7.27
N ASP A 408 6.56 15.88 8.14
CA ASP A 408 7.88 15.33 7.87
C ASP A 408 7.75 14.34 6.70
N ILE A 409 8.50 14.61 5.63
CA ILE A 409 8.52 13.78 4.43
C ILE A 409 9.83 13.04 4.42
N ASP A 410 9.77 11.76 4.66
CA ASP A 410 10.90 10.84 4.72
C ASP A 410 10.98 9.94 3.48
N ASN A 411 10.59 10.46 2.35
CA ASN A 411 10.74 9.82 1.04
C ASN A 411 11.73 10.63 0.16
N ASP A 412 11.99 10.12 -1.03
CA ASP A 412 12.92 10.68 -2.01
C ASP A 412 12.49 12.01 -2.65
N ARG A 413 11.30 12.52 -2.33
CA ARG A 413 10.74 13.79 -2.83
C ARG A 413 10.52 14.84 -1.75
N SER A 414 11.32 14.80 -0.70
CA SER A 414 11.21 15.77 0.40
C SER A 414 11.38 17.24 -0.04
N SER A 415 12.01 17.51 -1.18
CA SER A 415 12.14 18.86 -1.76
C SER A 415 10.85 19.42 -2.37
N ASP A 416 9.87 18.59 -2.66
CA ASP A 416 8.65 19.00 -3.37
C ASP A 416 7.68 19.83 -2.49
N LEU A 417 7.93 19.90 -1.18
CA LEU A 417 7.10 20.62 -0.20
C LEU A 417 7.85 21.70 0.60
N GLN A 418 9.03 22.12 0.15
CA GLN A 418 9.76 23.23 0.75
C GLN A 418 9.39 24.56 0.13
#